data_c354dcf92a32c5b4834f414c21814346
#
_entry.id   c354dcf92a32c5b4834f414c21814346
#
_cell.length_a   1.000
_cell.length_b   1.000
_cell.length_c   1.000
_cell.angle_alpha   90.00
_cell.angle_beta   90.00
_cell.angle_gamma   90.00
#
_symmetry.space_group_name_H-M   'P 1'
#
loop_
_entity.id
_entity.type
_entity.pdbx_description
1 polymer ?
#
loop_
_entity_poly.entity_id
_entity_poly.type
_entity_poly.pdbx_seq_one_letter_code
_entity_poly.pdbx_strand_id
1 'polypeptide(L)'
;MEPVSRAAYEAHTGTFVTQTGFWLHPEIPYFGSSPDGLVENDGLIEIKCPRTSTHLRYRSDNKVPTQYKRQMICQLLCTGRKWVDFVSFDNRVRDSKQLFIVRFEPKQSDLDEMLEKVQAFLANVEKEMQ
;
A
#
# COMPACT_ATOMS: atom_id res chain seq x y z
N MET A 1 -10.66 7.64 -11.45
CA MET A 1 -9.26 7.55 -11.88
C MET A 1 -8.58 6.25 -11.44
N GLU A 2 -8.93 5.71 -10.28
CA GLU A 2 -8.36 4.44 -9.82
C GLU A 2 -8.55 3.28 -10.80
N PRO A 3 -9.74 3.06 -11.42
CA PRO A 3 -9.88 1.98 -12.40
C PRO A 3 -8.96 2.12 -13.61
N VAL A 4 -8.70 3.36 -14.05
CA VAL A 4 -7.79 3.62 -15.18
C VAL A 4 -6.35 3.32 -14.75
N SER A 5 -5.98 3.70 -13.52
CA SER A 5 -4.65 3.42 -12.97
C SER A 5 -4.41 1.92 -12.85
N ARG A 6 -5.41 1.18 -12.38
CA ARG A 6 -5.33 -0.27 -12.25
C ARG A 6 -5.14 -0.93 -13.61
N ALA A 7 -5.90 -0.50 -14.62
CA ALA A 7 -5.75 -1.02 -15.96
C ALA A 7 -4.37 -0.74 -16.54
N ALA A 8 -3.82 0.45 -16.30
CA ALA A 8 -2.48 0.82 -16.73
C ALA A 8 -1.40 -0.06 -16.06
N TYR A 9 -1.57 -0.32 -14.76
CA TYR A 9 -0.68 -1.22 -14.04
C TYR A 9 -0.74 -2.64 -14.60
N GLU A 10 -1.94 -3.16 -14.82
CA GLU A 10 -2.12 -4.50 -15.37
C GLU A 10 -1.49 -4.65 -16.75
N ALA A 11 -1.67 -3.66 -17.60
CA ALA A 11 -1.08 -3.65 -18.94
C ALA A 11 0.45 -3.61 -18.89
N HIS A 12 1.00 -2.83 -17.97
CA HIS A 12 2.45 -2.67 -17.85
C HIS A 12 3.13 -3.92 -17.27
N THR A 13 2.53 -4.52 -16.25
CA THR A 13 3.12 -5.65 -15.53
C THR A 13 2.76 -7.01 -16.11
N GLY A 14 1.68 -7.09 -16.89
CA GLY A 14 1.17 -8.37 -17.39
C GLY A 14 0.45 -9.19 -16.34
N THR A 15 0.12 -8.60 -15.20
CA THR A 15 -0.60 -9.28 -14.11
C THR A 15 -1.98 -8.67 -13.92
N PHE A 16 -2.88 -9.43 -13.29
CA PHE A 16 -4.21 -8.96 -12.97
C PHE A 16 -4.32 -8.57 -11.50
N VAL A 17 -5.09 -7.52 -11.24
CA VAL A 17 -5.38 -7.05 -9.90
C VAL A 17 -6.76 -7.54 -9.51
N THR A 18 -6.85 -8.28 -8.41
CA THR A 18 -8.11 -8.71 -7.84
C THR A 18 -8.58 -7.67 -6.83
N GLN A 19 -9.77 -7.14 -7.00
CA GLN A 19 -10.35 -6.20 -6.04
C GLN A 19 -10.60 -6.90 -4.72
N THR A 20 -10.41 -6.18 -3.63
CA THR A 20 -10.63 -6.71 -2.29
C THR A 20 -11.22 -5.63 -1.39
N GLY A 21 -11.74 -6.05 -0.26
CA GLY A 21 -12.31 -5.14 0.72
C GLY A 21 -11.40 -4.91 1.91
N PHE A 22 -12.04 -4.73 3.06
CA PHE A 22 -11.36 -4.48 4.33
C PHE A 22 -10.88 -5.80 4.93
N TRP A 23 -9.64 -5.81 5.41
CA TRP A 23 -9.02 -6.97 6.04
C TRP A 23 -8.79 -6.71 7.53
N LEU A 24 -9.31 -7.59 8.37
CA LEU A 24 -8.99 -7.58 9.80
C LEU A 24 -7.78 -8.46 10.05
N HIS A 25 -6.92 -8.02 10.97
CA HIS A 25 -5.80 -8.86 11.39
C HIS A 25 -6.34 -10.14 12.03
N PRO A 26 -5.79 -11.32 11.69
CA PRO A 26 -6.35 -12.58 12.17
C PRO A 26 -6.24 -12.79 13.68
N GLU A 27 -5.31 -12.12 14.34
CA GLU A 27 -5.07 -12.34 15.78
C GLU A 27 -5.27 -11.08 16.63
N ILE A 28 -5.10 -9.88 16.06
CA ILE A 28 -5.19 -8.64 16.82
C ILE A 28 -6.57 -8.01 16.60
N PRO A 29 -7.41 -7.91 17.64
CA PRO A 29 -8.72 -7.27 17.49
C PRO A 29 -8.58 -5.78 17.18
N TYR A 30 -9.55 -5.23 16.44
CA TYR A 30 -9.64 -3.82 16.08
C TYR A 30 -8.50 -3.32 15.19
N PHE A 31 -7.71 -4.22 14.62
CA PHE A 31 -6.64 -3.86 13.69
C PHE A 31 -7.01 -4.35 12.28
N GLY A 32 -7.15 -3.42 11.36
CA GLY A 32 -7.51 -3.73 10.00
C GLY A 32 -6.95 -2.74 9.00
N SER A 33 -7.03 -3.10 7.72
CA SER A 33 -6.54 -2.27 6.64
C SER A 33 -7.26 -2.64 5.34
N SER A 34 -7.25 -1.71 4.38
CA SER A 34 -7.94 -1.89 3.11
C SER A 34 -6.99 -1.60 1.95
N PRO A 35 -6.29 -2.61 1.42
CA PRO A 35 -5.46 -2.42 0.22
C PRO A 35 -6.33 -2.18 -1.01
N ASP A 36 -5.77 -1.53 -2.02
CA ASP A 36 -6.50 -1.23 -3.25
C ASP A 36 -6.68 -2.46 -4.14
N GLY A 37 -5.92 -3.52 -3.91
CA GLY A 37 -6.10 -4.77 -4.63
C GLY A 37 -5.06 -5.81 -4.26
N LEU A 38 -5.33 -7.03 -4.70
CA LEU A 38 -4.43 -8.18 -4.55
C LEU A 38 -3.73 -8.44 -5.88
N VAL A 39 -2.43 -8.74 -5.83
CA VAL A 39 -1.64 -9.07 -7.01
C VAL A 39 -0.99 -10.42 -6.80
N GLU A 40 -1.28 -11.37 -7.67
CA GLU A 40 -0.79 -12.74 -7.55
C GLU A 40 -1.07 -13.32 -6.17
N ASN A 41 -0.14 -14.13 -5.63
CA ASN A 41 -0.36 -14.79 -4.34
C ASN A 41 0.21 -14.00 -3.16
N ASP A 42 1.24 -13.18 -3.39
CA ASP A 42 2.01 -12.56 -2.32
C ASP A 42 1.97 -11.03 -2.33
N GLY A 43 1.31 -10.42 -3.30
CA GLY A 43 1.41 -8.99 -3.51
C GLY A 43 0.13 -8.23 -3.25
N LEU A 44 0.31 -6.95 -2.98
CA LEU A 44 -0.75 -5.96 -2.85
C LEU A 44 -0.44 -4.79 -3.76
N ILE A 45 -1.44 -3.97 -4.03
CA ILE A 45 -1.26 -2.71 -4.75
C ILE A 45 -1.86 -1.57 -3.95
N GLU A 46 -1.16 -0.43 -3.90
CA GLU A 46 -1.63 0.83 -3.34
C GLU A 46 -1.55 1.88 -4.43
N ILE A 47 -2.69 2.44 -4.82
CA ILE A 47 -2.81 3.35 -5.96
C ILE A 47 -3.03 4.77 -5.48
N LYS A 48 -2.24 5.70 -6.01
CA LYS A 48 -2.40 7.13 -5.79
C LYS A 48 -2.52 7.85 -7.14
N CYS A 49 -3.43 8.82 -7.20
CA CYS A 49 -3.61 9.67 -8.38
C CYS A 49 -3.41 11.12 -7.94
N PRO A 50 -2.17 11.52 -7.63
CA PRO A 50 -1.89 12.84 -7.06
C PRO A 50 -1.89 13.94 -8.11
N ARG A 51 -1.68 15.17 -7.66
CA ARG A 51 -1.41 16.28 -8.58
C ARG A 51 -0.15 16.00 -9.39
N THR A 52 -0.06 16.62 -10.57
CA THR A 52 1.05 16.41 -11.48
C THR A 52 2.40 16.70 -10.82
N SER A 53 2.52 17.80 -10.06
CA SER A 53 3.77 18.14 -9.38
C SER A 53 4.20 17.04 -8.39
N THR A 54 3.27 16.48 -7.66
CA THR A 54 3.54 15.40 -6.71
C THR A 54 3.92 14.11 -7.43
N HIS A 55 3.20 13.80 -8.51
CA HIS A 55 3.50 12.61 -9.33
C HIS A 55 4.93 12.68 -9.90
N LEU A 56 5.31 13.82 -10.45
CA LEU A 56 6.64 13.99 -11.01
C LEU A 56 7.73 13.92 -9.94
N ARG A 57 7.44 14.41 -8.72
CA ARG A 57 8.36 14.28 -7.60
C ARG A 57 8.59 12.82 -7.22
N TYR A 58 7.52 12.01 -7.17
CA TYR A 58 7.64 10.58 -6.90
C TYR A 58 8.52 9.90 -7.93
N ARG A 59 8.32 10.22 -9.21
CA ARG A 59 9.15 9.66 -10.28
C ARG A 59 10.61 10.09 -10.15
N SER A 60 10.85 11.35 -9.81
CA SER A 60 12.20 11.88 -9.63
C SER A 60 12.92 11.22 -8.46
N ASP A 61 12.22 11.05 -7.34
CA ASP A 61 12.78 10.41 -6.15
C ASP A 61 13.02 8.92 -6.34
N ASN A 62 12.25 8.30 -7.19
CA ASN A 62 12.33 6.87 -7.55
C ASN A 62 12.35 5.96 -6.32
N LYS A 63 11.48 6.24 -5.36
CA LYS A 63 11.36 5.45 -4.14
C LYS A 63 9.95 5.55 -3.58
N VAL A 64 9.61 4.66 -2.65
CA VAL A 64 8.32 4.70 -1.96
C VAL A 64 8.28 5.98 -1.10
N PRO A 65 7.22 6.81 -1.25
CA PRO A 65 7.08 7.98 -0.38
C PRO A 65 6.96 7.55 1.08
N THR A 66 7.75 8.16 1.94
CA THR A 66 7.82 7.81 3.35
C THR A 66 6.46 7.88 4.05
N GLN A 67 5.63 8.83 3.65
CA GLN A 67 4.31 9.05 4.26
C GLN A 67 3.36 7.86 4.10
N TYR A 68 3.59 6.97 3.13
CA TYR A 68 2.72 5.82 2.89
C TYR A 68 3.27 4.50 3.42
N LYS A 69 4.51 4.49 3.92
CA LYS A 69 5.14 3.24 4.37
C LYS A 69 4.40 2.59 5.52
N ARG A 70 3.93 3.36 6.49
CA ARG A 70 3.18 2.83 7.64
C ARG A 70 1.90 2.16 7.19
N GLN A 71 1.16 2.79 6.27
CA GLN A 71 -0.08 2.24 5.73
C GLN A 71 0.19 0.89 5.05
N MET A 72 1.23 0.82 4.23
CA MET A 72 1.57 -0.40 3.52
C MET A 72 2.04 -1.52 4.44
N ILE A 73 2.79 -1.18 5.49
CA ILE A 73 3.18 -2.17 6.51
C ILE A 73 1.94 -2.74 7.19
N CYS A 74 0.96 -1.89 7.55
CA CYS A 74 -0.29 -2.35 8.14
C CYS A 74 -1.06 -3.27 7.21
N GLN A 75 -1.09 -2.96 5.90
CA GLN A 75 -1.72 -3.80 4.91
C GLN A 75 -1.09 -5.19 4.86
N LEU A 76 0.24 -5.25 4.90
CA LEU A 76 0.97 -6.52 4.89
C LEU A 76 0.73 -7.32 6.15
N LEU A 77 0.70 -6.66 7.31
CA LEU A 77 0.41 -7.34 8.58
C LEU A 77 -0.99 -7.94 8.60
N CYS A 78 -1.98 -7.22 8.07
CA CYS A 78 -3.37 -7.69 8.08
C CYS A 78 -3.64 -8.80 7.06
N THR A 79 -2.95 -8.82 5.93
CA THR A 79 -3.16 -9.77 4.85
C THR A 79 -2.21 -10.96 4.88
N GLY A 80 -1.08 -10.84 5.56
CA GLY A 80 -0.03 -11.84 5.54
C GLY A 80 0.75 -11.88 4.23
N ARG A 81 0.57 -10.88 3.36
CA ARG A 81 1.26 -10.83 2.09
C ARG A 81 2.66 -10.24 2.24
N LYS A 82 3.47 -10.29 1.18
CA LYS A 82 4.92 -10.04 1.29
C LYS A 82 5.38 -8.70 0.76
N TRP A 83 4.66 -8.13 -0.22
CA TRP A 83 5.08 -6.88 -0.84
C TRP A 83 3.87 -6.07 -1.30
N VAL A 84 4.09 -4.76 -1.47
CA VAL A 84 3.08 -3.83 -1.99
C VAL A 84 3.71 -3.06 -3.14
N ASP A 85 3.07 -3.06 -4.30
CA ASP A 85 3.45 -2.16 -5.37
C ASP A 85 2.76 -0.81 -5.15
N PHE A 86 3.57 0.20 -4.87
CA PHE A 86 3.10 1.57 -4.81
C PHE A 86 3.00 2.09 -6.23
N VAL A 87 1.81 2.55 -6.60
CA VAL A 87 1.52 3.01 -7.96
C VAL A 87 1.06 4.46 -7.90
N SER A 88 1.71 5.31 -8.66
CA SER A 88 1.28 6.69 -8.88
C SER A 88 0.92 6.84 -10.34
N PHE A 89 -0.24 7.41 -10.62
CA PHE A 89 -0.75 7.56 -11.98
C PHE A 89 -1.23 8.98 -12.21
N ASP A 90 -0.83 9.57 -13.34
CA ASP A 90 -1.30 10.88 -13.78
C ASP A 90 -1.43 10.88 -15.31
N ASN A 91 -2.66 10.98 -15.79
CA ASN A 91 -2.94 10.98 -17.23
C ASN A 91 -2.76 12.34 -17.90
N ARG A 92 -2.36 13.37 -17.14
CA ARG A 92 -2.13 14.73 -17.65
C ARG A 92 -0.73 14.93 -18.22
N VAL A 93 0.18 13.98 -17.97
CA VAL A 93 1.54 14.04 -18.50
C VAL A 93 1.66 13.10 -19.71
N ARG A 94 2.81 13.15 -20.41
CA ARG A 94 3.04 12.30 -21.58
C ARG A 94 3.00 10.83 -21.21
N ASP A 95 2.63 9.98 -22.17
CA ASP A 95 2.38 8.56 -21.95
C ASP A 95 3.50 7.85 -21.19
N SER A 96 4.75 8.11 -21.55
CA SER A 96 5.91 7.44 -20.92
C SER A 96 6.12 7.82 -19.46
N LYS A 97 5.43 8.86 -18.98
CA LYS A 97 5.57 9.34 -17.59
C LYS A 97 4.31 9.19 -16.75
N GLN A 98 3.25 8.62 -17.31
CA GLN A 98 1.96 8.53 -16.62
C GLN A 98 1.97 7.56 -15.46
N LEU A 99 2.73 6.47 -15.56
CA LEU A 99 2.71 5.39 -14.58
C LEU A 99 4.06 5.30 -13.88
N PHE A 100 4.03 5.35 -12.55
CA PHE A 100 5.20 5.13 -11.70
C PHE A 100 4.90 3.98 -10.75
N ILE A 101 5.74 2.95 -10.75
CA ILE A 101 5.58 1.77 -9.90
C ILE A 101 6.88 1.56 -9.12
N VAL A 102 6.76 1.38 -7.81
CA VAL A 102 7.89 0.98 -6.98
C VAL A 102 7.41 -0.06 -5.97
N ARG A 103 8.12 -1.19 -5.89
CA ARG A 103 7.76 -2.28 -4.99
C ARG A 103 8.33 -2.04 -3.61
N PHE A 104 7.45 -2.14 -2.62
CA PHE A 104 7.80 -2.00 -1.21
C PHE A 104 7.86 -3.38 -0.58
N GLU A 105 9.06 -3.76 -0.13
CA GLU A 105 9.29 -5.03 0.59
C GLU A 105 9.97 -4.67 1.90
N PRO A 106 9.21 -4.45 2.99
CA PRO A 106 9.81 -4.07 4.27
C PRO A 106 10.60 -5.22 4.86
N LYS A 107 11.56 -4.88 5.71
CA LYS A 107 12.31 -5.87 6.48
C LYS A 107 11.42 -6.46 7.57
N GLN A 108 11.73 -7.67 8.00
CA GLN A 108 10.98 -8.28 9.11
C GLN A 108 11.00 -7.40 10.36
N SER A 109 12.12 -6.71 10.61
CA SER A 109 12.21 -5.78 11.74
C SER A 109 11.20 -4.64 11.66
N ASP A 110 10.90 -4.14 10.45
CA ASP A 110 9.90 -3.09 10.26
C ASP A 110 8.50 -3.59 10.59
N LEU A 111 8.19 -4.82 10.19
CA LEU A 111 6.91 -5.46 10.49
C LEU A 111 6.76 -5.69 12.00
N ASP A 112 7.81 -6.20 12.65
CA ASP A 112 7.81 -6.46 14.08
C ASP A 112 7.65 -5.18 14.89
N GLU A 113 8.33 -4.12 14.51
CA GLU A 113 8.25 -2.82 15.16
C GLU A 113 6.83 -2.24 15.05
N MET A 114 6.21 -2.32 13.88
CA MET A 114 4.83 -1.85 13.70
C MET A 114 3.86 -2.66 14.53
N LEU A 115 4.05 -3.97 14.58
CA LEU A 115 3.20 -4.87 15.36
C LEU A 115 3.24 -4.49 16.84
N GLU A 116 4.43 -4.24 17.37
CA GLU A 116 4.60 -3.79 18.76
C GLU A 116 3.88 -2.47 19.02
N LYS A 117 4.02 -1.51 18.09
CA LYS A 117 3.35 -0.20 18.22
C LYS A 117 1.83 -0.34 18.21
N VAL A 118 1.28 -1.18 17.34
CA VAL A 118 -0.16 -1.40 17.27
C VAL A 118 -0.66 -2.05 18.56
N GLN A 119 0.04 -3.05 19.05
CA GLN A 119 -0.34 -3.74 20.29
C GLN A 119 -0.27 -2.81 21.49
N ALA A 120 0.77 -1.98 21.57
CA ALA A 120 0.90 -0.99 22.64
C ALA A 120 -0.21 0.05 22.59
N PHE A 121 -0.55 0.54 21.40
CA PHE A 121 -1.64 1.50 21.22
C PHE A 121 -2.98 0.90 21.66
N LEU A 122 -3.29 -0.32 21.25
CA LEU A 122 -4.55 -1.00 21.59
C LEU A 122 -4.63 -1.29 23.09
N ALA A 123 -3.51 -1.65 23.71
CA ALA A 123 -3.46 -1.85 25.16
C ALA A 123 -3.77 -0.55 25.91
N ASN A 124 -3.25 0.59 25.43
CA ASN A 124 -3.54 1.89 26.01
C ASN A 124 -5.02 2.27 25.83
N VAL A 125 -5.58 2.03 24.65
CA VAL A 125 -6.99 2.28 24.40
C VAL A 125 -7.87 1.47 25.34
N GLU A 126 -7.59 0.19 25.48
CA GLU A 126 -8.33 -0.69 26.38
C GLU A 126 -8.25 -0.19 27.83
N LYS A 127 -7.08 0.22 28.26
CA LYS A 127 -6.86 0.77 29.59
C LYS A 127 -7.67 2.05 29.81
N GLU A 128 -7.72 2.94 28.82
CA GLU A 128 -8.49 4.18 28.93
C GLU A 128 -10.00 3.94 28.98
N MET A 129 -10.45 2.84 28.40
CA MET A 129 -11.88 2.49 28.38
C MET A 129 -12.36 1.82 29.67
N GLN A 130 -11.45 1.49 30.56
CA GLN A 130 -11.77 0.94 31.88
C GLN A 130 -11.93 2.10 32.88
#